data_213665997ca81c20bd26747b1e6bff92
#
_entry.id   213665997ca81c20bd26747b1e6bff92
#
_cell.length_a   1.000
_cell.length_b   1.000
_cell.length_c   1.000
_cell.angle_alpha   90.00
_cell.angle_beta   90.00
_cell.angle_gamma   90.00
#
_symmetry.space_group_name_H-M   'P 1'
#
loop_
_entity.id
_entity.type
_entity.pdbx_description
1 polymer ?
#
loop_
_entity_poly.entity_id
_entity_poly.type
_entity_poly.pdbx_seq_one_letter_code
_entity_poly.pdbx_strand_id
1 'polypeptide(L)'
;MKNPLLGAAVAAALSLGSAAHAASDDELAQIRSQLQNLMQRVDRLEAENDALKAQNDRLRAQTEQVSKQVARSADMLPSVPAVKAVDGPNRVVFKGDVRYRHQQTDDDGASARREEDLLRARLGVDAKINDSIVAGIVFATSSAPGNPRGANVQLDGSFSRKSLYLDLAYFDWTFADNAHFIAGKMRMPFVRPGQSLFWDNDINPEGVALTYRLGSMFGSAWSYWLDENVQSTATTTTSTDTKMYGLQLGNRFDLGGNTLVIAASYYDLAAAQGRRPFYNNAANGNSLTSTGGLAYDFQVVSLMAEYNTRLGALPLQVWADVARNLDAEFDTAYSMGTMVGKASNPGTWETGLAYQLIEKDALFAQHIDSDFGAGLSDADGWVFRTGYAPTRNWVLNATYFKNVNNREVGTRHDFDRLMLDFNTRF
;
A
#
# COMPACT_ATOMS: atom_id res chain seq x y z
N MET A 1 38.70 18.43 15.17
CA MET A 1 39.70 17.44 15.63
C MET A 1 40.31 16.83 14.39
N LYS A 2 41.58 17.15 14.11
CA LYS A 2 42.34 16.68 12.96
C LYS A 2 42.63 15.20 13.13
N ASN A 3 42.23 14.36 12.16
CA ASN A 3 42.45 12.90 12.17
C ASN A 3 43.94 12.61 11.93
N PRO A 4 44.68 12.01 12.90
CA PRO A 4 46.09 11.69 12.74
C PRO A 4 46.39 10.46 11.86
N LEU A 5 45.39 9.83 11.29
CA LEU A 5 45.54 8.59 10.52
C LEU A 5 45.99 8.78 9.06
N LEU A 6 45.89 9.98 8.47
CA LEU A 6 46.37 10.24 7.11
C LEU A 6 47.88 10.52 7.06
N GLY A 7 48.48 10.98 8.16
CA GLY A 7 49.94 11.24 8.24
C GLY A 7 50.79 9.95 8.33
N ALA A 8 50.19 8.86 8.86
CA ALA A 8 50.94 7.63 9.08
C ALA A 8 51.05 6.75 7.79
N ALA A 9 50.14 6.89 6.86
CA ALA A 9 50.16 6.13 5.62
C ALA A 9 51.20 6.62 4.59
N VAL A 10 51.54 7.91 4.64
CA VAL A 10 52.57 8.49 3.75
C VAL A 10 53.97 8.22 4.28
N ALA A 11 54.15 8.07 5.62
CA ALA A 11 55.47 7.74 6.22
C ALA A 11 55.85 6.29 6.08
N ALA A 12 54.89 5.36 5.99
CA ALA A 12 55.13 3.93 5.78
C ALA A 12 55.58 3.56 4.36
N ALA A 13 55.27 4.39 3.37
CA ALA A 13 55.70 4.18 1.98
C ALA A 13 57.16 4.59 1.70
N LEU A 14 57.81 5.27 2.63
CA LEU A 14 59.19 5.74 2.46
C LEU A 14 60.25 4.88 3.16
N SER A 15 59.86 3.78 3.86
CA SER A 15 60.77 2.90 4.59
C SER A 15 61.07 1.53 3.96
N LEU A 16 60.62 1.27 2.73
CA LEU A 16 60.98 0.08 1.96
C LEU A 16 62.06 0.46 0.94
N GLY A 17 63.20 0.83 1.44
CA GLY A 17 64.41 0.99 0.67
C GLY A 17 65.23 -0.31 0.70
N SER A 18 65.36 -0.92 -0.46
CA SER A 18 66.53 -1.66 -0.94
C SER A 18 66.15 -2.89 -1.76
N ALA A 19 65.64 -2.63 -2.96
CA ALA A 19 66.00 -3.47 -4.14
C ALA A 19 65.91 -2.52 -5.36
N ALA A 20 67.05 -1.91 -5.66
CA ALA A 20 67.18 -1.00 -6.79
C ALA A 20 67.06 -1.76 -8.10
N HIS A 21 65.87 -1.73 -8.70
CA HIS A 21 65.73 -1.66 -10.15
C HIS A 21 65.45 -0.21 -10.44
N ALA A 22 66.32 0.45 -11.20
CA ALA A 22 66.14 1.80 -11.67
C ALA A 22 64.82 1.84 -12.46
N ALA A 23 63.75 2.40 -11.84
CA ALA A 23 62.54 2.72 -12.56
C ALA A 23 62.91 3.67 -13.72
N SER A 24 62.44 3.38 -14.89
CA SER A 24 62.68 4.24 -16.07
C SER A 24 62.12 5.64 -15.81
N ASP A 25 62.76 6.67 -16.38
CA ASP A 25 62.25 8.05 -16.22
C ASP A 25 60.79 8.17 -16.63
N ASP A 26 60.30 7.33 -17.51
CA ASP A 26 58.88 7.23 -17.91
C ASP A 26 57.97 6.70 -16.79
N GLU A 27 58.39 5.69 -16.01
CA GLU A 27 57.62 5.18 -14.87
C GLU A 27 57.52 6.22 -13.76
N LEU A 28 58.61 6.92 -13.48
CA LEU A 28 58.63 8.05 -12.53
C LEU A 28 57.72 9.21 -12.96
N ALA A 29 57.71 9.52 -14.26
CA ALA A 29 56.82 10.53 -14.83
C ALA A 29 55.32 10.10 -14.70
N GLN A 30 55.03 8.83 -14.96
CA GLN A 30 53.67 8.28 -14.82
C GLN A 30 53.20 8.27 -13.36
N ILE A 31 54.03 7.91 -12.41
CA ILE A 31 53.73 7.93 -10.98
C ILE A 31 53.46 9.39 -10.51
N ARG A 32 54.30 10.35 -10.98
CA ARG A 32 54.07 11.78 -10.66
C ARG A 32 52.73 12.29 -11.21
N SER A 33 52.39 11.92 -12.44
CA SER A 33 51.11 12.27 -13.04
C SER A 33 49.93 11.68 -12.30
N GLN A 34 50.02 10.40 -11.87
CA GLN A 34 49.00 9.76 -11.06
C GLN A 34 48.85 10.41 -9.67
N LEU A 35 49.96 10.78 -9.03
CA LEU A 35 49.96 11.49 -7.73
C LEU A 35 49.31 12.87 -7.88
N GLN A 36 49.60 13.61 -8.93
CA GLN A 36 48.96 14.91 -9.16
C GLN A 36 47.45 14.77 -9.38
N ASN A 37 47.02 13.76 -10.17
CA ASN A 37 45.58 13.48 -10.38
C ASN A 37 44.91 13.07 -9.08
N LEU A 38 45.54 12.27 -8.24
CA LEU A 38 45.01 11.88 -6.92
C LEU A 38 44.89 13.09 -5.99
N MET A 39 45.91 13.96 -5.94
CA MET A 39 45.85 15.19 -5.13
C MET A 39 44.70 16.10 -5.58
N GLN A 40 44.55 16.33 -6.89
CA GLN A 40 43.42 17.12 -7.41
C GLN A 40 42.08 16.49 -7.08
N ARG A 41 41.99 15.15 -7.06
CA ARG A 41 40.76 14.46 -6.69
C ARG A 41 40.46 14.54 -5.18
N VAL A 42 41.50 14.54 -4.34
CA VAL A 42 41.34 14.76 -2.88
C VAL A 42 40.89 16.17 -2.60
N ASP A 43 41.52 17.18 -3.19
CA ASP A 43 41.14 18.58 -3.04
C ASP A 43 39.69 18.83 -3.47
N ARG A 44 39.27 18.19 -4.57
CA ARG A 44 37.87 18.26 -5.03
C ARG A 44 36.90 17.62 -4.06
N LEU A 45 37.23 16.44 -3.52
CA LEU A 45 36.39 15.75 -2.54
C LEU A 45 36.33 16.50 -1.20
N GLU A 46 37.41 17.16 -0.80
CA GLU A 46 37.41 18.02 0.39
C GLU A 46 36.49 19.24 0.18
N ALA A 47 36.56 19.88 -0.99
CA ALA A 47 35.68 21.01 -1.32
C ALA A 47 34.20 20.59 -1.39
N GLU A 48 33.89 19.42 -1.98
CA GLU A 48 32.54 18.86 -2.02
C GLU A 48 32.04 18.53 -0.60
N ASN A 49 32.90 17.98 0.26
CA ASN A 49 32.55 17.66 1.66
C ASN A 49 32.26 18.91 2.47
N ASP A 50 33.02 19.98 2.29
CA ASP A 50 32.80 21.25 2.97
C ASP A 50 31.53 21.95 2.45
N ALA A 51 31.24 21.85 1.16
CA ALA A 51 29.98 22.33 0.60
C ALA A 51 28.76 21.55 1.15
N LEU A 52 28.85 20.23 1.27
CA LEU A 52 27.82 19.39 1.87
C LEU A 52 27.62 19.68 3.36
N LYS A 53 28.70 19.93 4.12
CA LYS A 53 28.60 20.35 5.52
C LYS A 53 27.88 21.70 5.65
N ALA A 54 28.25 22.68 4.82
CA ALA A 54 27.58 23.98 4.83
C ALA A 54 26.10 23.88 4.44
N GLN A 55 25.75 22.99 3.50
CA GLN A 55 24.36 22.70 3.14
C GLN A 55 23.59 22.05 4.28
N ASN A 56 24.16 21.07 4.97
CA ASN A 56 23.58 20.44 6.15
C ASN A 56 23.33 21.44 7.28
N ASP A 57 24.26 22.33 7.54
CA ASP A 57 24.10 23.36 8.58
C ASP A 57 22.98 24.35 8.22
N ARG A 58 22.85 24.72 6.94
CA ARG A 58 21.72 25.54 6.45
C ARG A 58 20.37 24.82 6.62
N LEU A 59 20.30 23.54 6.26
CA LEU A 59 19.09 22.72 6.41
C LEU A 59 18.70 22.59 7.89
N ARG A 60 19.66 22.38 8.79
CA ARG A 60 19.41 22.34 10.24
C ARG A 60 18.87 23.68 10.76
N ALA A 61 19.47 24.79 10.33
CA ALA A 61 18.99 26.11 10.71
C ALA A 61 17.56 26.38 10.19
N GLN A 62 17.28 25.99 8.96
CA GLN A 62 15.92 26.08 8.37
C GLN A 62 14.92 25.20 9.13
N THR A 63 15.28 23.96 9.46
CA THR A 63 14.43 23.05 10.24
C THR A 63 14.13 23.62 11.63
N GLU A 64 15.13 24.19 12.29
CA GLU A 64 14.95 24.85 13.58
C GLU A 64 14.06 26.10 13.48
N GLN A 65 14.22 26.88 12.41
CA GLN A 65 13.37 28.05 12.17
C GLN A 65 11.91 27.66 11.87
N VAL A 66 11.70 26.62 11.07
CA VAL A 66 10.35 26.06 10.79
C VAL A 66 9.73 25.51 12.07
N SER A 67 10.51 24.77 12.89
CA SER A 67 10.01 24.24 14.18
C SER A 67 9.59 25.35 15.14
N LYS A 68 10.37 26.44 15.23
CA LYS A 68 10.02 27.63 16.03
C LYS A 68 8.79 28.36 15.46
N GLN A 69 8.62 28.36 14.14
CA GLN A 69 7.45 28.97 13.49
C GLN A 69 6.20 28.11 13.71
N VAL A 70 6.30 26.77 13.61
CA VAL A 70 5.23 25.83 13.94
C VAL A 70 4.83 25.95 15.42
N ALA A 71 5.80 26.05 16.35
CA ALA A 71 5.51 26.25 17.77
C ALA A 71 4.77 27.57 18.02
N ARG A 72 5.18 28.67 17.38
CA ARG A 72 4.47 29.95 17.47
C ARG A 72 3.08 29.92 16.83
N SER A 73 2.90 29.18 15.74
CA SER A 73 1.59 28.99 15.10
C SER A 73 0.68 28.12 15.96
N ALA A 74 1.22 27.15 16.69
CA ALA A 74 0.47 26.34 17.66
C ALA A 74 -0.03 27.19 18.85
N ASP A 75 0.75 28.18 19.31
CA ASP A 75 0.33 29.10 20.35
C ASP A 75 -0.73 30.14 19.89
N MET A 76 -0.83 30.36 18.57
CA MET A 76 -1.81 31.27 17.97
C MET A 76 -3.12 30.58 17.51
N LEU A 77 -3.13 29.25 17.46
CA LEU A 77 -4.38 28.52 17.26
C LEU A 77 -5.22 28.69 18.53
N PRO A 78 -6.52 29.07 18.42
CA PRO A 78 -7.40 29.03 19.57
C PRO A 78 -7.29 27.61 20.11
N SER A 79 -6.95 27.48 21.40
CA SER A 79 -6.87 26.20 22.08
C SER A 79 -8.15 25.45 21.73
N VAL A 80 -8.02 24.41 20.89
CA VAL A 80 -9.11 23.45 20.76
C VAL A 80 -9.34 23.00 22.18
N PRO A 81 -10.51 23.25 22.78
CA PRO A 81 -10.74 22.87 24.16
C PRO A 81 -10.37 21.40 24.23
N ALA A 82 -9.42 21.06 25.10
CA ALA A 82 -9.07 19.66 25.36
C ALA A 82 -10.42 18.98 25.53
N VAL A 83 -10.75 18.03 24.63
CA VAL A 83 -12.00 17.29 24.73
C VAL A 83 -11.93 16.67 26.10
N LYS A 84 -12.63 17.28 27.08
CA LYS A 84 -12.78 16.67 28.40
C LYS A 84 -13.29 15.30 28.10
N ALA A 85 -12.61 14.27 28.59
CA ALA A 85 -13.08 12.89 28.53
C ALA A 85 -14.53 12.96 28.98
N VAL A 86 -15.47 12.86 28.02
CA VAL A 86 -16.87 13.09 28.30
C VAL A 86 -17.34 11.82 28.98
N ASP A 87 -17.76 11.98 30.22
CA ASP A 87 -18.23 10.91 31.09
C ASP A 87 -19.25 10.01 30.36
N GLY A 88 -18.84 8.78 30.10
CA GLY A 88 -19.66 7.70 29.58
C GLY A 88 -18.79 6.59 28.99
N PRO A 89 -19.01 5.33 29.37
CA PRO A 89 -18.29 4.21 28.79
C PRO A 89 -18.56 4.19 27.27
N ASN A 90 -17.50 4.22 26.45
CA ASN A 90 -17.45 4.00 25.00
C ASN A 90 -17.53 5.21 24.05
N ARG A 91 -17.18 6.42 24.46
CA ARG A 91 -17.05 7.52 23.50
C ARG A 91 -15.75 7.50 22.68
N VAL A 92 -14.71 6.91 23.22
CA VAL A 92 -13.41 6.76 22.55
C VAL A 92 -13.02 5.29 22.63
N VAL A 93 -12.79 4.68 21.48
CA VAL A 93 -12.37 3.27 21.37
C VAL A 93 -10.97 3.23 20.74
N PHE A 94 -10.01 2.70 21.48
CA PHE A 94 -8.70 2.34 20.95
C PHE A 94 -8.76 0.97 20.31
N LYS A 95 -8.10 0.80 19.17
CA LYS A 95 -8.03 -0.45 18.44
C LYS A 95 -6.69 -0.58 17.74
N GLY A 96 -6.25 -1.80 17.55
CA GLY A 96 -5.02 -2.02 16.83
C GLY A 96 -4.80 -3.47 16.47
N ASP A 97 -3.78 -3.71 15.67
CA ASP A 97 -3.28 -5.02 15.35
C ASP A 97 -1.77 -5.01 15.14
N VAL A 98 -1.16 -6.17 15.41
CA VAL A 98 0.22 -6.44 15.04
C VAL A 98 0.23 -7.75 14.28
N ARG A 99 0.91 -7.74 13.12
CA ARG A 99 1.15 -8.93 12.30
C ARG A 99 2.64 -9.09 12.06
N TYR A 100 3.18 -10.24 12.41
CA TYR A 100 4.44 -10.71 11.86
C TYR A 100 4.12 -11.65 10.70
N ARG A 101 4.84 -11.50 9.58
CA ARG A 101 4.72 -12.35 8.39
C ARG A 101 6.09 -12.87 8.00
N HIS A 102 6.20 -14.17 7.85
CA HIS A 102 7.27 -14.80 7.06
C HIS A 102 6.74 -15.10 5.67
N GLN A 103 7.46 -14.66 4.64
CA GLN A 103 7.03 -14.78 3.24
C GLN A 103 8.15 -15.37 2.39
N GLN A 104 7.78 -16.33 1.57
CA GLN A 104 8.67 -16.90 0.54
C GLN A 104 8.03 -16.70 -0.82
N THR A 105 8.78 -16.14 -1.76
CA THR A 105 8.33 -15.91 -3.14
C THR A 105 9.29 -16.56 -4.10
N ASP A 106 8.74 -17.37 -5.00
CA ASP A 106 9.42 -17.97 -6.15
C ASP A 106 8.73 -17.44 -7.40
N ASP A 107 9.48 -16.69 -8.21
CA ASP A 107 8.98 -16.02 -9.40
C ASP A 107 9.96 -16.33 -10.54
N ASP A 108 9.54 -17.13 -11.50
CA ASP A 108 10.35 -17.52 -12.65
C ASP A 108 10.74 -16.33 -13.53
N GLY A 109 10.02 -15.20 -13.41
CA GLY A 109 10.39 -13.91 -14.03
C GLY A 109 11.50 -13.16 -13.31
N ALA A 110 11.88 -13.57 -12.09
CA ALA A 110 12.91 -12.95 -11.29
C ALA A 110 14.21 -13.78 -11.28
N SER A 111 15.32 -13.14 -10.92
CA SER A 111 16.64 -13.79 -10.92
C SER A 111 16.89 -14.69 -9.71
N ALA A 112 16.08 -14.58 -8.64
CA ALA A 112 16.27 -15.35 -7.41
C ALA A 112 14.98 -15.43 -6.58
N ARG A 113 14.82 -16.54 -5.89
CA ARG A 113 13.82 -16.71 -4.82
C ARG A 113 14.05 -15.68 -3.72
N ARG A 114 12.97 -15.12 -3.19
CA ARG A 114 13.00 -14.14 -2.08
C ARG A 114 12.40 -14.75 -0.82
N GLU A 115 13.06 -14.47 0.30
CA GLU A 115 12.54 -14.73 1.63
C GLU A 115 12.50 -13.39 2.38
N GLU A 116 11.39 -13.09 3.02
CA GLU A 116 11.17 -11.77 3.66
C GLU A 116 10.46 -11.97 5.00
N ASP A 117 10.93 -11.25 6.00
CA ASP A 117 10.28 -11.13 7.30
C ASP A 117 9.68 -9.73 7.42
N LEU A 118 8.38 -9.66 7.60
CA LEU A 118 7.60 -8.44 7.52
C LEU A 118 6.85 -8.19 8.82
N LEU A 119 6.73 -6.93 9.18
CA LEU A 119 5.93 -6.47 10.31
C LEU A 119 4.84 -5.52 9.82
N ARG A 120 3.64 -5.66 10.37
CA ARG A 120 2.61 -4.64 10.31
C ARG A 120 2.18 -4.29 11.73
N ALA A 121 2.12 -3.01 12.03
CA ALA A 121 1.51 -2.49 13.24
C ALA A 121 0.52 -1.39 12.87
N ARG A 122 -0.70 -1.47 13.38
CA ARG A 122 -1.74 -0.45 13.23
C ARG A 122 -2.27 -0.04 14.59
N LEU A 123 -2.45 1.26 14.78
CA LEU A 123 -3.02 1.85 15.98
C LEU A 123 -4.06 2.88 15.56
N GLY A 124 -5.26 2.76 16.09
CA GLY A 124 -6.36 3.64 15.74
C GLY A 124 -7.21 4.04 16.94
N VAL A 125 -7.93 5.12 16.72
CA VAL A 125 -8.93 5.68 17.64
C VAL A 125 -10.19 6.00 16.87
N ASP A 126 -11.33 5.51 17.34
CA ASP A 126 -12.65 5.99 16.93
C ASP A 126 -13.27 6.79 18.06
N ALA A 127 -13.75 7.99 17.76
CA ALA A 127 -14.39 8.88 18.72
C ALA A 127 -15.83 9.18 18.30
N LYS A 128 -16.79 8.88 19.15
CA LYS A 128 -18.18 9.31 19.01
C LYS A 128 -18.26 10.79 19.41
N ILE A 129 -18.30 11.69 18.45
CA ILE A 129 -18.35 13.15 18.67
C ILE A 129 -19.70 13.54 19.26
N ASN A 130 -20.78 13.01 18.67
CA ASN A 130 -22.16 13.11 19.14
C ASN A 130 -22.96 11.90 18.66
N ASP A 131 -24.29 11.92 18.77
CA ASP A 131 -25.15 10.78 18.41
C ASP A 131 -25.15 10.47 16.90
N SER A 132 -24.81 11.45 16.06
CA SER A 132 -24.82 11.32 14.61
C SER A 132 -23.43 11.35 13.97
N ILE A 133 -22.36 11.69 14.69
CA ILE A 133 -21.02 11.84 14.11
C ILE A 133 -20.00 10.98 14.85
N VAL A 134 -19.30 10.16 14.09
CA VAL A 134 -18.10 9.41 14.51
C VAL A 134 -16.90 9.93 13.71
N ALA A 135 -15.78 10.14 14.37
CA ALA A 135 -14.49 10.43 13.73
C ALA A 135 -13.50 9.30 14.01
N GLY A 136 -12.72 8.93 13.01
CA GLY A 136 -11.71 7.88 13.13
C GLY A 136 -10.34 8.32 12.62
N ILE A 137 -9.29 7.93 13.34
CA ILE A 137 -7.90 8.12 12.94
C ILE A 137 -7.16 6.79 13.12
N VAL A 138 -6.39 6.37 12.12
CA VAL A 138 -5.54 5.17 12.20
C VAL A 138 -4.17 5.49 11.63
N PHE A 139 -3.14 5.05 12.33
CA PHE A 139 -1.77 5.01 11.84
C PHE A 139 -1.38 3.57 11.55
N ALA A 140 -0.64 3.36 10.48
CA ALA A 140 -0.12 2.06 10.06
C ALA A 140 1.36 2.16 9.68
N THR A 141 2.09 1.07 9.85
CA THR A 141 3.42 0.92 9.25
C THR A 141 3.31 0.90 7.73
N SER A 142 4.35 1.34 7.00
CA SER A 142 4.50 1.14 5.55
C SER A 142 5.96 1.15 5.16
N SER A 143 6.34 0.33 4.18
CA SER A 143 7.71 0.22 3.67
C SER A 143 8.14 1.40 2.82
N ALA A 144 7.20 2.07 2.16
CA ALA A 144 7.46 3.21 1.28
C ALA A 144 6.45 4.32 1.55
N PRO A 145 6.86 5.59 1.48
CA PRO A 145 5.94 6.71 1.60
C PRO A 145 4.82 6.59 0.57
N GLY A 146 3.58 6.66 1.04
CA GLY A 146 2.40 6.69 0.17
C GLY A 146 2.06 5.39 -0.55
N ASN A 147 2.64 4.22 -0.19
CA ASN A 147 2.20 2.97 -0.80
C ASN A 147 0.75 2.65 -0.40
N PRO A 148 -0.21 2.70 -1.34
CA PRO A 148 -1.62 2.50 -1.00
C PRO A 148 -1.97 1.03 -0.69
N ARG A 149 -1.12 0.07 -1.12
CA ARG A 149 -1.39 -1.38 -1.04
C ARG A 149 -0.54 -2.09 -0.01
N GLY A 150 0.07 -1.41 0.94
CA GLY A 150 0.97 -2.11 1.84
C GLY A 150 1.23 -1.42 3.16
N ALA A 151 0.77 -2.06 4.22
CA ALA A 151 1.09 -1.68 5.59
C ALA A 151 2.26 -2.48 6.18
N ASN A 152 2.95 -3.30 5.38
CA ASN A 152 4.09 -4.08 5.81
C ASN A 152 5.39 -3.29 5.74
N VAL A 153 6.29 -3.54 6.69
CA VAL A 153 7.70 -3.08 6.68
C VAL A 153 8.61 -4.28 6.84
N GLN A 154 9.70 -4.28 6.09
CA GLN A 154 10.72 -5.34 6.19
C GLN A 154 11.50 -5.24 7.51
N LEU A 155 11.87 -6.38 8.08
CA LEU A 155 12.63 -6.48 9.33
C LEU A 155 14.15 -6.61 9.13
N ASP A 156 14.63 -6.58 7.92
CA ASP A 156 16.02 -6.76 7.48
C ASP A 156 16.90 -5.49 7.51
N GLY A 157 16.40 -4.39 8.05
CA GLY A 157 17.07 -3.09 8.01
C GLY A 157 18.07 -2.83 9.14
N SER A 158 18.84 -3.80 9.62
CA SER A 158 19.87 -3.62 10.68
C SER A 158 19.35 -2.88 11.91
N PHE A 159 18.18 -3.29 12.43
CA PHE A 159 17.49 -2.69 13.58
C PHE A 159 17.02 -1.24 13.37
N SER A 160 16.91 -0.79 12.12
CA SER A 160 16.41 0.55 11.79
C SER A 160 14.99 0.76 12.30
N ARG A 161 14.70 2.01 12.69
CA ARG A 161 13.35 2.40 13.09
C ARG A 161 12.40 2.30 11.91
N LYS A 162 11.14 1.92 12.17
CA LYS A 162 10.09 1.80 11.16
C LYS A 162 9.17 3.01 11.20
N SER A 163 8.70 3.44 10.02
CA SER A 163 7.82 4.60 9.88
C SER A 163 6.36 4.24 10.09
N LEU A 164 5.61 5.17 10.65
CA LEU A 164 4.16 5.13 10.74
C LEU A 164 3.58 6.23 9.85
N TYR A 165 2.53 5.91 9.11
CA TYR A 165 1.83 6.83 8.22
C TYR A 165 0.37 6.93 8.61
N LEU A 166 -0.27 8.05 8.26
CA LEU A 166 -1.70 8.23 8.40
C LEU A 166 -2.42 7.32 7.42
N ASP A 167 -3.08 6.31 7.93
CA ASP A 167 -3.78 5.27 7.16
C ASP A 167 -5.27 5.60 6.98
N LEU A 168 -5.91 6.11 8.04
CA LEU A 168 -7.28 6.62 8.02
C LEU A 168 -7.36 7.94 8.76
N ALA A 169 -8.17 8.88 8.24
CA ALA A 169 -8.60 10.09 8.93
C ALA A 169 -9.93 10.53 8.31
N TYR A 170 -11.04 10.25 8.97
CA TYR A 170 -12.37 10.46 8.42
C TYR A 170 -13.37 10.85 9.49
N PHE A 171 -14.47 11.40 9.03
CA PHE A 171 -15.71 11.43 9.80
C PHE A 171 -16.83 10.69 9.06
N ASP A 172 -17.72 10.10 9.83
CA ASP A 172 -18.95 9.43 9.39
C ASP A 172 -20.13 10.14 10.05
N TRP A 173 -20.95 10.77 9.23
CA TRP A 173 -22.15 11.46 9.66
C TRP A 173 -23.40 10.69 9.26
N THR A 174 -24.10 10.16 10.25
CA THR A 174 -25.45 9.59 10.10
C THR A 174 -26.45 10.75 10.00
N PHE A 175 -26.79 11.15 8.79
CA PHE A 175 -27.67 12.30 8.54
C PHE A 175 -29.16 11.93 8.46
N ALA A 176 -29.46 10.64 8.30
CA ALA A 176 -30.80 10.07 8.37
C ALA A 176 -30.70 8.60 8.79
N ASP A 177 -31.82 7.97 9.12
CA ASP A 177 -31.86 6.55 9.48
C ASP A 177 -31.24 5.69 8.37
N ASN A 178 -30.20 4.93 8.73
CA ASN A 178 -29.44 4.06 7.81
C ASN A 178 -28.74 4.77 6.62
N ALA A 179 -28.58 6.09 6.70
CA ALA A 179 -27.91 6.91 5.69
C ALA A 179 -26.69 7.60 6.28
N HIS A 180 -25.53 7.42 5.65
CA HIS A 180 -24.25 7.94 6.11
C HIS A 180 -23.59 8.78 5.03
N PHE A 181 -23.00 9.91 5.42
CA PHE A 181 -22.05 10.67 4.64
C PHE A 181 -20.67 10.53 5.29
N ILE A 182 -19.72 10.01 4.55
CA ILE A 182 -18.36 9.76 5.01
C ILE A 182 -17.42 10.65 4.20
N ALA A 183 -16.47 11.33 4.87
CA ALA A 183 -15.47 12.14 4.18
C ALA A 183 -14.11 12.06 4.85
N GLY A 184 -13.05 12.19 4.03
CA GLY A 184 -11.66 12.09 4.42
C GLY A 184 -10.96 10.87 3.81
N LYS A 185 -9.94 10.36 4.49
CA LYS A 185 -9.27 9.09 4.15
C LYS A 185 -9.99 7.97 4.90
N MET A 186 -10.76 7.17 4.18
CA MET A 186 -11.76 6.28 4.76
C MET A 186 -11.58 4.83 4.31
N ARG A 187 -12.29 3.89 4.97
CA ARG A 187 -12.42 2.52 4.46
C ARG A 187 -13.29 2.50 3.22
N MET A 188 -13.08 1.50 2.36
CA MET A 188 -13.96 1.27 1.20
C MET A 188 -15.43 1.19 1.65
N PRO A 189 -16.33 2.05 1.12
CA PRO A 189 -17.73 2.13 1.55
C PRO A 189 -18.65 1.14 0.82
N PHE A 190 -18.13 0.31 -0.05
CA PHE A 190 -18.90 -0.67 -0.79
C PHE A 190 -18.61 -2.12 -0.34
N VAL A 191 -19.55 -3.01 -0.62
CA VAL A 191 -19.46 -4.43 -0.27
C VAL A 191 -18.61 -5.17 -1.30
N ARG A 192 -17.72 -6.03 -0.82
CA ARG A 192 -16.90 -6.93 -1.64
C ARG A 192 -17.18 -8.37 -1.22
N PRO A 193 -17.16 -9.34 -2.14
CA PRO A 193 -17.48 -10.71 -1.80
C PRO A 193 -16.26 -11.43 -1.23
N GLY A 194 -16.47 -12.24 -0.22
CA GLY A 194 -15.55 -13.23 0.31
C GLY A 194 -14.11 -12.76 0.41
N GLN A 195 -13.25 -13.40 -0.37
CA GLN A 195 -11.80 -13.14 -0.44
C GLN A 195 -11.38 -12.70 -1.84
N SER A 196 -12.27 -12.02 -2.58
CA SER A 196 -11.93 -11.40 -3.87
C SER A 196 -10.76 -10.42 -3.70
N LEU A 197 -9.79 -10.50 -4.61
CA LEU A 197 -8.56 -9.73 -4.59
C LEU A 197 -8.54 -8.62 -5.67
N PHE A 198 -9.73 -8.24 -6.17
CA PHE A 198 -9.87 -7.12 -7.12
C PHE A 198 -9.48 -5.78 -6.50
N TRP A 199 -9.55 -5.69 -5.18
CA TRP A 199 -9.13 -4.54 -4.40
C TRP A 199 -8.25 -4.98 -3.25
N ASP A 200 -7.10 -4.35 -3.11
CA ASP A 200 -6.22 -4.57 -1.96
C ASP A 200 -6.92 -4.14 -0.66
N ASN A 201 -6.79 -4.95 0.37
CA ASN A 201 -7.43 -4.72 1.66
C ASN A 201 -6.80 -3.57 2.47
N ASP A 202 -5.59 -3.15 2.11
CA ASP A 202 -4.89 -2.04 2.75
C ASP A 202 -5.22 -0.68 2.07
N ILE A 203 -5.96 -0.67 0.93
CA ILE A 203 -6.39 0.57 0.28
C ILE A 203 -7.48 1.26 1.11
N ASN A 204 -7.20 2.50 1.46
CA ASN A 204 -8.11 3.41 2.14
C ASN A 204 -8.27 4.68 1.28
N PRO A 205 -9.37 4.83 0.53
CA PRO A 205 -9.54 5.93 -0.41
C PRO A 205 -9.69 7.28 0.29
N GLU A 206 -9.32 8.33 -0.44
CA GLU A 206 -9.43 9.73 -0.04
C GLU A 206 -10.56 10.38 -0.82
N GLY A 207 -11.57 10.93 -0.13
CA GLY A 207 -12.70 11.51 -0.81
C GLY A 207 -13.97 11.61 0.03
N VAL A 208 -15.09 11.43 -0.64
CA VAL A 208 -16.43 11.43 -0.02
C VAL A 208 -17.22 10.21 -0.47
N ALA A 209 -18.10 9.74 0.40
CA ALA A 209 -19.00 8.63 0.11
C ALA A 209 -20.37 8.83 0.79
N LEU A 210 -21.39 8.30 0.13
CA LEU A 210 -22.74 8.14 0.68
C LEU A 210 -23.04 6.65 0.76
N THR A 211 -23.57 6.18 1.87
CA THR A 211 -24.09 4.82 1.99
C THR A 211 -25.51 4.85 2.51
N TYR A 212 -26.33 3.92 2.04
CA TYR A 212 -27.73 3.83 2.42
C TYR A 212 -28.19 2.37 2.50
N ARG A 213 -29.07 2.09 3.47
CA ARG A 213 -29.77 0.81 3.61
C ARG A 213 -31.27 1.01 3.68
N LEU A 214 -32.01 0.19 2.92
CA LEU A 214 -33.46 0.15 2.94
C LEU A 214 -33.92 -1.32 3.04
N GLY A 215 -34.23 -1.76 4.24
CA GLY A 215 -34.54 -3.18 4.48
C GLY A 215 -33.34 -4.07 4.12
N SER A 216 -33.58 -4.96 3.14
CA SER A 216 -32.53 -5.86 2.60
C SER A 216 -31.64 -5.21 1.54
N MET A 217 -32.09 -4.11 0.95
CA MET A 217 -31.34 -3.38 -0.08
C MET A 217 -30.26 -2.50 0.56
N PHE A 218 -29.14 -2.36 -0.13
CA PHE A 218 -28.08 -1.41 0.24
C PHE A 218 -27.51 -0.75 -1.00
N GLY A 219 -26.90 0.40 -0.81
CA GLY A 219 -26.21 1.12 -1.86
C GLY A 219 -25.12 2.02 -1.31
N SER A 220 -24.14 2.31 -2.16
CA SER A 220 -23.10 3.30 -1.90
C SER A 220 -22.79 4.07 -3.16
N ALA A 221 -22.46 5.35 -3.01
CA ALA A 221 -21.92 6.19 -4.07
C ALA A 221 -20.70 6.93 -3.53
N TRP A 222 -19.68 7.11 -4.35
CA TRP A 222 -18.44 7.74 -3.91
C TRP A 222 -17.80 8.60 -4.98
N SER A 223 -16.96 9.54 -4.52
CA SER A 223 -16.03 10.30 -5.32
C SER A 223 -14.69 10.33 -4.60
N TYR A 224 -13.64 9.75 -5.21
CA TYR A 224 -12.30 9.71 -4.67
C TYR A 224 -11.35 10.62 -5.45
N TRP A 225 -10.41 11.22 -4.77
CA TRP A 225 -9.37 12.06 -5.34
C TRP A 225 -8.09 11.24 -5.47
N LEU A 226 -7.57 11.10 -6.70
CA LEU A 226 -6.43 10.24 -7.00
C LEU A 226 -5.18 11.02 -7.33
N ASP A 227 -5.31 12.10 -8.09
CA ASP A 227 -4.19 12.93 -8.51
C ASP A 227 -4.67 14.37 -8.75
N GLU A 228 -3.93 15.33 -8.18
CA GLU A 228 -4.13 16.74 -8.44
C GLU A 228 -3.05 17.22 -9.41
N ASN A 229 -3.45 17.58 -10.62
CA ASN A 229 -2.55 18.03 -11.66
C ASN A 229 -2.89 19.46 -12.09
N VAL A 230 -2.21 20.42 -11.50
CA VAL A 230 -2.32 21.84 -11.84
C VAL A 230 -1.17 22.22 -12.76
N GLN A 231 -1.49 22.54 -14.00
CA GLN A 231 -0.54 23.17 -14.94
C GLN A 231 -0.79 24.67 -14.99
N SER A 232 0.17 25.45 -14.51
CA SER A 232 0.14 26.91 -14.58
C SER A 232 1.16 27.42 -15.60
N THR A 233 0.66 28.18 -16.58
CA THR A 233 1.48 29.00 -17.48
C THR A 233 1.37 30.47 -17.06
N ALA A 234 2.17 31.34 -17.65
CA ALA A 234 2.12 32.78 -17.36
C ALA A 234 0.72 33.43 -17.60
N THR A 235 -0.15 32.77 -18.37
CA THR A 235 -1.46 33.32 -18.78
C THR A 235 -2.65 32.40 -18.48
N THR A 236 -2.42 31.11 -18.17
CA THR A 236 -3.50 30.12 -17.97
C THR A 236 -3.14 29.12 -16.89
N THR A 237 -4.07 28.83 -16.00
CA THR A 237 -3.99 27.70 -15.05
C THR A 237 -5.06 26.70 -15.46
N THR A 238 -4.64 25.48 -15.79
CA THR A 238 -5.53 24.36 -16.09
C THR A 238 -5.36 23.30 -14.99
N SER A 239 -6.45 22.91 -14.36
CA SER A 239 -6.49 21.74 -13.47
C SER A 239 -7.09 20.57 -14.24
N THR A 240 -6.40 19.44 -14.23
CA THR A 240 -6.86 18.20 -14.86
C THR A 240 -6.77 17.06 -13.85
N ASP A 241 -7.41 17.26 -12.69
CA ASP A 241 -7.40 16.29 -11.60
C ASP A 241 -8.02 14.97 -12.03
N THR A 242 -7.44 13.87 -11.56
CA THR A 242 -8.01 12.55 -11.75
C THR A 242 -8.83 12.18 -10.52
N LYS A 243 -10.07 11.80 -10.76
CA LYS A 243 -11.02 11.36 -9.74
C LYS A 243 -11.60 10.01 -10.12
N MET A 244 -11.99 9.24 -9.13
CA MET A 244 -12.78 8.04 -9.33
C MET A 244 -14.19 8.27 -8.80
N TYR A 245 -15.17 8.03 -9.63
CA TYR A 245 -16.58 8.05 -9.25
C TYR A 245 -17.12 6.62 -9.28
N GLY A 246 -18.00 6.29 -8.35
CA GLY A 246 -18.60 4.97 -8.40
C GLY A 246 -19.92 4.88 -7.65
N LEU A 247 -20.65 3.84 -8.02
CA LEU A 247 -21.94 3.48 -7.46
C LEU A 247 -22.01 1.97 -7.29
N GLN A 248 -22.57 1.52 -6.18
CA GLN A 248 -22.93 0.13 -5.95
C GLN A 248 -24.38 0.05 -5.46
N LEU A 249 -25.13 -0.91 -5.99
CA LEU A 249 -26.45 -1.30 -5.49
C LEU A 249 -26.48 -2.81 -5.26
N GLY A 250 -27.07 -3.22 -4.15
CA GLY A 250 -27.14 -4.63 -3.81
C GLY A 250 -28.33 -4.98 -2.93
N ASN A 251 -28.53 -6.28 -2.77
CA ASN A 251 -29.56 -6.82 -1.91
C ASN A 251 -29.01 -8.02 -1.13
N ARG A 252 -29.48 -8.17 0.11
CA ARG A 252 -29.22 -9.30 0.99
C ARG A 252 -30.52 -10.09 1.15
N PHE A 253 -30.57 -11.29 0.58
CA PHE A 253 -31.69 -12.20 0.70
C PHE A 253 -31.49 -13.13 1.91
N ASP A 254 -32.46 -13.19 2.81
CA ASP A 254 -32.54 -14.22 3.84
C ASP A 254 -33.24 -15.44 3.26
N LEU A 255 -32.57 -16.59 3.30
CA LEU A 255 -33.04 -17.85 2.71
C LEU A 255 -33.19 -18.92 3.81
N GLY A 256 -33.90 -18.59 4.88
CA GLY A 256 -34.19 -19.54 5.95
C GLY A 256 -32.95 -19.93 6.77
N GLY A 257 -32.19 -18.93 7.24
CA GLY A 257 -30.95 -19.11 8.00
C GLY A 257 -29.67 -19.12 7.15
N ASN A 258 -29.81 -19.12 5.82
CA ASN A 258 -28.74 -18.85 4.87
C ASN A 258 -28.88 -17.43 4.33
N THR A 259 -27.80 -16.88 3.80
CA THR A 259 -27.83 -15.51 3.27
C THR A 259 -27.21 -15.50 1.87
N LEU A 260 -27.91 -14.89 0.93
CA LEU A 260 -27.36 -14.58 -0.40
C LEU A 260 -27.24 -13.06 -0.54
N VAL A 261 -26.04 -12.56 -0.82
CA VAL A 261 -25.78 -11.15 -1.13
C VAL A 261 -25.45 -11.06 -2.61
N ILE A 262 -26.13 -10.17 -3.32
CA ILE A 262 -25.84 -9.84 -4.72
C ILE A 262 -25.67 -8.34 -4.81
N ALA A 263 -24.62 -7.87 -5.49
CA ALA A 263 -24.45 -6.44 -5.76
C ALA A 263 -23.84 -6.22 -7.15
N ALA A 264 -24.28 -5.14 -7.78
CA ALA A 264 -23.70 -4.63 -9.02
C ALA A 264 -23.05 -3.26 -8.73
N SER A 265 -21.89 -3.03 -9.35
CA SER A 265 -21.16 -1.77 -9.23
C SER A 265 -20.76 -1.23 -10.58
N TYR A 266 -20.63 0.08 -10.66
CA TYR A 266 -19.96 0.79 -11.73
C TYR A 266 -18.99 1.78 -11.12
N TYR A 267 -17.79 1.88 -11.67
CA TYR A 267 -16.88 2.98 -11.35
C TYR A 267 -16.11 3.44 -12.58
N ASP A 268 -15.80 4.71 -12.58
CA ASP A 268 -15.08 5.42 -13.63
C ASP A 268 -13.86 6.12 -13.02
N LEU A 269 -12.69 5.75 -13.50
CA LEU A 269 -11.44 6.42 -13.21
C LEU A 269 -11.24 7.52 -14.26
N ALA A 270 -11.92 8.63 -14.06
CA ALA A 270 -12.04 9.69 -15.04
C ALA A 270 -10.68 10.31 -15.41
N ALA A 271 -10.42 10.44 -16.71
CA ALA A 271 -9.22 11.05 -17.28
C ALA A 271 -7.92 10.32 -16.91
N ALA A 272 -7.90 9.01 -16.79
CA ALA A 272 -6.70 8.20 -16.56
C ALA A 272 -5.89 7.98 -17.85
N GLN A 273 -6.55 7.83 -19.01
CA GLN A 273 -5.88 7.59 -20.28
C GLN A 273 -4.86 8.68 -20.61
N GLY A 274 -3.67 8.27 -21.03
CA GLY A 274 -2.55 9.15 -21.36
C GLY A 274 -1.76 9.68 -20.16
N ARG A 275 -2.26 9.48 -18.92
CA ARG A 275 -1.54 9.87 -17.70
C ARG A 275 -0.61 8.79 -17.22
N ARG A 276 0.48 9.19 -16.61
CA ARG A 276 1.34 8.26 -15.90
C ARG A 276 0.59 7.66 -14.72
N PRO A 277 0.82 6.37 -14.38
CA PRO A 277 0.27 5.78 -13.18
C PRO A 277 0.61 6.62 -11.93
N PHE A 278 -0.37 6.83 -11.06
CA PHE A 278 -0.31 7.87 -10.01
C PHE A 278 0.70 7.58 -8.90
N TYR A 279 0.84 6.32 -8.50
CA TYR A 279 1.80 5.94 -7.48
C TYR A 279 3.09 5.43 -8.12
N ASN A 280 4.22 6.12 -7.90
CA ASN A 280 5.57 5.77 -8.37
C ASN A 280 5.68 5.51 -9.89
N ASN A 281 4.75 5.99 -10.70
CA ASN A 281 4.65 5.69 -12.14
C ASN A 281 4.63 4.19 -12.49
N ALA A 282 4.22 3.34 -11.54
CA ALA A 282 4.21 1.89 -11.71
C ALA A 282 2.89 1.43 -12.35
N ALA A 283 2.94 0.95 -13.58
CA ALA A 283 1.77 0.44 -14.29
C ALA A 283 1.20 -0.84 -13.67
N ASN A 284 2.02 -1.62 -12.96
CA ASN A 284 1.66 -2.90 -12.32
C ASN A 284 0.93 -3.87 -13.28
N GLY A 285 1.36 -3.91 -14.53
CA GLY A 285 0.78 -4.76 -15.56
C GLY A 285 -0.15 -4.04 -16.55
N ASN A 286 -0.82 -2.93 -16.17
CA ASN A 286 -1.64 -2.19 -17.13
C ASN A 286 -0.83 -1.71 -18.34
N SER A 287 -1.48 -1.62 -19.49
CA SER A 287 -0.90 -1.18 -20.74
C SER A 287 -0.51 0.30 -20.71
N LEU A 288 0.67 0.59 -21.24
CA LEU A 288 1.17 1.96 -21.38
C LEU A 288 1.30 2.36 -22.85
N THR A 289 1.08 3.63 -23.14
CA THR A 289 1.42 4.26 -24.41
C THR A 289 2.95 4.36 -24.56
N SER A 290 3.44 4.69 -25.76
CA SER A 290 4.86 4.93 -26.00
C SER A 290 5.46 6.08 -25.19
N THR A 291 4.63 6.97 -24.65
CA THR A 291 5.03 8.10 -23.78
C THR A 291 4.98 7.75 -22.28
N GLY A 292 4.58 6.51 -21.92
CA GLY A 292 4.52 6.02 -20.55
C GLY A 292 3.24 6.40 -19.80
N GLY A 293 2.22 6.88 -20.51
CA GLY A 293 0.87 7.07 -19.94
C GLY A 293 0.03 5.79 -20.05
N LEU A 294 -1.01 5.65 -19.23
CA LEU A 294 -1.98 4.56 -19.31
C LEU A 294 -2.62 4.53 -20.71
N ALA A 295 -2.73 3.35 -21.30
CA ALA A 295 -3.28 3.19 -22.66
C ALA A 295 -4.80 3.36 -22.71
N TYR A 296 -5.50 3.05 -21.61
CA TYR A 296 -6.95 3.04 -21.51
C TYR A 296 -7.44 3.84 -20.30
N ASP A 297 -8.68 4.30 -20.34
CA ASP A 297 -9.45 4.66 -19.17
C ASP A 297 -9.99 3.40 -18.46
N PHE A 298 -10.57 3.56 -17.26
CA PHE A 298 -11.11 2.43 -16.48
C PHE A 298 -12.57 2.71 -16.13
N GLN A 299 -13.45 2.37 -17.05
CA GLN A 299 -14.89 2.34 -16.86
C GLN A 299 -15.33 0.92 -16.57
N VAL A 300 -15.40 0.57 -15.28
CA VAL A 300 -15.55 -0.82 -14.86
C VAL A 300 -16.96 -1.08 -14.32
N VAL A 301 -17.62 -2.06 -14.91
CA VAL A 301 -18.84 -2.69 -14.35
C VAL A 301 -18.44 -3.96 -13.61
N SER A 302 -19.09 -4.22 -12.47
CA SER A 302 -18.89 -5.47 -11.75
C SER A 302 -20.18 -6.04 -11.21
N LEU A 303 -20.22 -7.37 -11.06
CA LEU A 303 -21.30 -8.11 -10.44
C LEU A 303 -20.70 -9.12 -9.46
N MET A 304 -21.15 -9.07 -8.22
CA MET A 304 -20.76 -10.03 -7.20
C MET A 304 -21.95 -10.81 -6.64
N ALA A 305 -21.69 -12.05 -6.21
CA ALA A 305 -22.58 -12.85 -5.40
C ALA A 305 -21.82 -13.54 -4.28
N GLU A 306 -22.39 -13.56 -3.09
CA GLU A 306 -21.85 -14.26 -1.92
C GLU A 306 -22.96 -15.04 -1.22
N TYR A 307 -22.79 -16.34 -1.09
CA TYR A 307 -23.72 -17.22 -0.39
C TYR A 307 -23.09 -17.72 0.90
N ASN A 308 -23.73 -17.41 2.02
CA ASN A 308 -23.34 -17.83 3.35
C ASN A 308 -24.34 -18.87 3.87
N THR A 309 -23.83 -20.05 4.23
CA THR A 309 -24.59 -21.19 4.71
C THR A 309 -23.78 -21.97 5.75
N ARG A 310 -24.15 -23.20 6.01
CA ARG A 310 -23.44 -24.11 6.91
C ARG A 310 -23.19 -25.47 6.27
N LEU A 311 -22.00 -25.99 6.45
CA LEU A 311 -21.66 -27.38 6.17
C LEU A 311 -21.61 -28.14 7.51
N GLY A 312 -22.74 -28.78 7.85
CA GLY A 312 -22.93 -29.33 9.22
C GLY A 312 -22.90 -28.22 10.27
N ALA A 313 -21.97 -28.28 11.21
CA ALA A 313 -21.78 -27.27 12.25
C ALA A 313 -20.92 -26.07 11.80
N LEU A 314 -20.18 -26.20 10.71
CA LEU A 314 -19.21 -25.19 10.25
C LEU A 314 -19.87 -24.14 9.35
N PRO A 315 -19.54 -22.86 9.46
CA PRO A 315 -19.90 -21.86 8.47
C PRO A 315 -19.29 -22.23 7.11
N LEU A 316 -20.03 -21.99 6.05
CA LEU A 316 -19.59 -22.12 4.66
C LEU A 316 -19.92 -20.84 3.90
N GLN A 317 -18.94 -20.23 3.29
CA GLN A 317 -19.07 -19.10 2.37
C GLN A 317 -18.65 -19.54 0.98
N VAL A 318 -19.44 -19.18 -0.01
CA VAL A 318 -19.13 -19.37 -1.44
C VAL A 318 -19.35 -18.03 -2.13
N TRP A 319 -18.44 -17.61 -3.00
CA TRP A 319 -18.57 -16.35 -3.71
C TRP A 319 -18.16 -16.43 -5.16
N ALA A 320 -18.64 -15.47 -5.93
CA ALA A 320 -18.17 -15.14 -7.25
C ALA A 320 -18.16 -13.62 -7.42
N ASP A 321 -17.19 -13.11 -8.15
CA ASP A 321 -17.01 -11.71 -8.48
C ASP A 321 -16.54 -11.62 -9.93
N VAL A 322 -17.18 -10.77 -10.74
CA VAL A 322 -16.84 -10.56 -12.15
C VAL A 322 -16.80 -9.07 -12.39
N ALA A 323 -15.77 -8.62 -13.07
CA ALA A 323 -15.61 -7.21 -13.48
C ALA A 323 -15.21 -7.14 -14.95
N ARG A 324 -15.61 -6.06 -15.60
CA ARG A 324 -15.24 -5.74 -16.98
C ARG A 324 -14.97 -4.25 -17.15
N ASN A 325 -13.80 -3.91 -17.69
CA ASN A 325 -13.48 -2.58 -18.17
C ASN A 325 -14.09 -2.37 -19.57
N LEU A 326 -14.92 -1.37 -19.74
CA LEU A 326 -15.63 -1.11 -20.98
C LEU A 326 -14.76 -0.43 -22.06
N ASP A 327 -13.54 0.00 -21.68
CA ASP A 327 -12.66 0.82 -22.52
C ASP A 327 -11.37 0.10 -22.96
N ALA A 328 -11.21 -1.18 -22.63
CA ALA A 328 -9.98 -1.94 -22.90
C ALA A 328 -10.23 -3.20 -23.75
N GLU A 329 -9.16 -3.74 -24.33
CA GLU A 329 -9.17 -4.99 -25.11
C GLU A 329 -9.09 -6.21 -24.20
N PHE A 330 -8.14 -6.25 -23.24
CA PHE A 330 -8.01 -7.27 -22.20
C PHE A 330 -8.76 -6.79 -20.95
N ASP A 331 -10.06 -6.97 -20.97
CA ASP A 331 -11.02 -6.19 -20.19
C ASP A 331 -11.68 -6.95 -19.03
N THR A 332 -11.46 -8.27 -18.91
CA THR A 332 -12.24 -9.13 -18.02
C THR A 332 -11.46 -9.59 -16.81
N ALA A 333 -12.08 -9.49 -15.63
CA ALA A 333 -11.59 -10.11 -14.41
C ALA A 333 -12.69 -10.95 -13.76
N TYR A 334 -12.33 -12.11 -13.19
CA TYR A 334 -13.23 -12.88 -12.35
C TYR A 334 -12.52 -13.57 -11.20
N SER A 335 -13.24 -13.73 -10.10
CA SER A 335 -12.79 -14.42 -8.90
C SER A 335 -13.92 -15.29 -8.38
N MET A 336 -13.61 -16.51 -7.96
CA MET A 336 -14.56 -17.40 -7.33
C MET A 336 -13.87 -18.22 -6.23
N GLY A 337 -14.61 -18.55 -5.19
CA GLY A 337 -13.99 -19.31 -4.12
C GLY A 337 -14.96 -19.77 -3.04
N THR A 338 -14.38 -20.48 -2.10
CA THR A 338 -15.10 -20.99 -0.93
C THR A 338 -14.23 -20.89 0.32
N MET A 339 -14.89 -20.69 1.47
CA MET A 339 -14.27 -20.71 2.80
C MET A 339 -15.14 -21.56 3.73
N VAL A 340 -14.54 -22.53 4.41
CA VAL A 340 -15.17 -23.39 5.41
C VAL A 340 -14.58 -23.09 6.77
N GLY A 341 -15.41 -22.99 7.78
CA GLY A 341 -15.01 -22.66 9.15
C GLY A 341 -14.83 -21.15 9.37
N LYS A 342 -14.37 -20.78 10.55
CA LYS A 342 -14.00 -19.42 10.94
C LYS A 342 -13.01 -19.47 12.10
N ALA A 343 -11.79 -19.04 11.87
CA ALA A 343 -10.75 -18.91 12.88
C ALA A 343 -10.97 -17.63 13.69
N SER A 344 -11.69 -17.72 14.81
CA SER A 344 -12.02 -16.55 15.64
C SER A 344 -12.04 -16.85 17.14
N ASN A 345 -12.58 -18.00 17.54
CA ASN A 345 -12.61 -18.45 18.93
C ASN A 345 -11.49 -19.46 19.19
N PRO A 346 -11.04 -19.63 20.44
CA PRO A 346 -10.00 -20.61 20.76
C PRO A 346 -10.30 -22.00 20.21
N GLY A 347 -9.34 -22.59 19.50
CA GLY A 347 -9.43 -23.93 18.91
C GLY A 347 -10.19 -23.99 17.57
N THR A 348 -10.72 -22.87 17.06
CA THR A 348 -11.41 -22.86 15.77
C THR A 348 -10.43 -22.63 14.61
N TRP A 349 -10.84 -23.13 13.45
CA TRP A 349 -10.07 -23.04 12.21
C TRP A 349 -10.94 -22.60 11.03
N GLU A 350 -10.29 -22.18 9.98
CA GLU A 350 -10.88 -21.91 8.68
C GLU A 350 -9.96 -22.40 7.56
N THR A 351 -10.54 -22.78 6.43
CA THR A 351 -9.78 -23.11 5.22
C THR A 351 -10.58 -22.76 3.99
N GLY A 352 -9.90 -22.32 2.95
CA GLY A 352 -10.53 -21.90 1.71
C GLY A 352 -9.64 -22.04 0.50
N LEU A 353 -10.31 -22.10 -0.65
CA LEU A 353 -9.68 -22.12 -1.96
C LEU A 353 -10.39 -21.13 -2.86
N ALA A 354 -9.63 -20.38 -3.63
CA ALA A 354 -10.15 -19.48 -4.63
C ALA A 354 -9.35 -19.59 -5.93
N TYR A 355 -9.99 -19.31 -7.04
CA TYR A 355 -9.36 -19.04 -8.32
C TYR A 355 -9.67 -17.62 -8.76
N GLN A 356 -8.68 -16.93 -9.28
CA GLN A 356 -8.82 -15.58 -9.80
C GLN A 356 -8.08 -15.41 -11.12
N LEU A 357 -8.67 -14.59 -11.98
CA LEU A 357 -8.08 -14.12 -13.21
C LEU A 357 -8.30 -12.61 -13.30
N ILE A 358 -7.26 -11.88 -13.66
CA ILE A 358 -7.32 -10.46 -13.98
C ILE A 358 -6.59 -10.26 -15.29
N GLU A 359 -7.32 -9.99 -16.37
CA GLU A 359 -6.72 -9.60 -17.63
C GLU A 359 -6.01 -8.24 -17.51
N LYS A 360 -5.14 -7.95 -18.44
CA LYS A 360 -4.14 -6.89 -18.40
C LYS A 360 -4.71 -5.52 -18.02
N ASP A 361 -5.85 -5.14 -18.60
CA ASP A 361 -6.48 -3.83 -18.42
C ASP A 361 -7.91 -3.90 -17.87
N ALA A 362 -8.28 -5.06 -17.30
CA ALA A 362 -9.60 -5.26 -16.71
C ALA A 362 -9.85 -4.38 -15.48
N LEU A 363 -8.81 -4.13 -14.69
CA LEU A 363 -8.84 -3.35 -13.46
C LEU A 363 -7.64 -2.40 -13.41
N PHE A 364 -7.79 -1.28 -12.69
CA PHE A 364 -6.65 -0.41 -12.42
C PHE A 364 -5.68 -1.10 -11.47
N ALA A 365 -4.54 -1.54 -12.01
CA ALA A 365 -3.64 -2.46 -11.33
C ALA A 365 -2.99 -1.90 -10.07
N GLN A 366 -2.94 -0.58 -9.88
CA GLN A 366 -2.49 0.02 -8.63
C GLN A 366 -3.47 -0.18 -7.44
N HIS A 367 -4.68 -0.69 -7.70
CA HIS A 367 -5.68 -0.94 -6.66
C HIS A 367 -5.90 -2.43 -6.36
N ILE A 368 -5.44 -3.35 -7.22
CA ILE A 368 -5.57 -4.79 -6.98
C ILE A 368 -4.70 -5.27 -5.82
N ASP A 369 -5.00 -6.45 -5.27
CA ASP A 369 -4.24 -7.06 -4.18
C ASP A 369 -2.75 -7.20 -4.53
N SER A 370 -1.88 -6.80 -3.62
CA SER A 370 -0.43 -6.77 -3.81
C SER A 370 0.25 -8.12 -3.66
N ASP A 371 -0.45 -9.12 -3.17
CA ASP A 371 0.09 -10.47 -2.94
C ASP A 371 -0.20 -11.43 -4.11
N PHE A 372 -1.32 -11.25 -4.83
CA PHE A 372 -1.68 -12.03 -6.00
C PHE A 372 -0.85 -11.58 -7.21
N GLY A 373 -0.14 -12.53 -7.87
CA GLY A 373 0.69 -12.23 -9.04
C GLY A 373 1.73 -11.14 -8.80
N ALA A 374 2.25 -10.99 -7.58
CA ALA A 374 3.10 -9.85 -7.16
C ALA A 374 2.42 -8.47 -7.28
N GLY A 375 1.10 -8.41 -7.27
CA GLY A 375 0.33 -7.18 -7.45
C GLY A 375 0.28 -6.67 -8.89
N LEU A 376 0.45 -7.58 -9.84
CA LEU A 376 0.36 -7.29 -11.28
C LEU A 376 -1.02 -7.71 -11.81
N SER A 377 -1.58 -6.95 -12.74
CA SER A 377 -2.61 -7.43 -13.66
C SER A 377 -1.97 -8.36 -14.72
N ASP A 378 -2.79 -8.93 -15.61
CA ASP A 378 -2.36 -9.97 -16.56
C ASP A 378 -1.89 -11.26 -15.83
N ALA A 379 -2.68 -11.64 -14.82
CA ALA A 379 -2.37 -12.77 -13.95
C ALA A 379 -3.60 -13.65 -13.70
N ASP A 380 -3.37 -14.97 -13.56
CA ASP A 380 -4.38 -15.90 -13.10
C ASP A 380 -3.80 -16.93 -12.15
N GLY A 381 -4.66 -17.59 -11.38
CA GLY A 381 -4.23 -18.72 -10.57
C GLY A 381 -5.06 -18.96 -9.31
N TRP A 382 -4.52 -19.84 -8.51
CA TRP A 382 -5.13 -20.34 -7.29
C TRP A 382 -4.60 -19.67 -6.05
N VAL A 383 -5.48 -19.52 -5.06
CA VAL A 383 -5.15 -19.04 -3.71
C VAL A 383 -5.71 -20.02 -2.70
N PHE A 384 -4.84 -20.67 -1.96
CA PHE A 384 -5.22 -21.49 -0.82
C PHE A 384 -4.97 -20.72 0.48
N ARG A 385 -5.95 -20.73 1.39
CA ARG A 385 -5.84 -20.07 2.70
C ARG A 385 -6.26 -21.02 3.80
N THR A 386 -5.56 -20.99 4.93
CA THR A 386 -5.99 -21.64 6.15
C THR A 386 -5.65 -20.78 7.37
N GLY A 387 -6.48 -20.86 8.39
CA GLY A 387 -6.32 -20.11 9.63
C GLY A 387 -6.64 -20.96 10.84
N TYR A 388 -5.97 -20.69 11.95
CA TYR A 388 -6.23 -21.30 13.25
C TYR A 388 -6.16 -20.24 14.35
N ALA A 389 -7.12 -20.24 15.27
CA ALA A 389 -7.16 -19.35 16.43
C ALA A 389 -6.74 -20.11 17.72
N PRO A 390 -5.47 -20.03 18.16
CA PRO A 390 -5.04 -20.68 19.40
C PRO A 390 -5.73 -20.10 20.63
N THR A 391 -5.92 -18.77 20.64
CA THR A 391 -6.62 -18.03 21.69
C THR A 391 -7.49 -16.92 21.09
N ARG A 392 -8.23 -16.20 21.94
CA ARG A 392 -8.96 -14.99 21.49
C ARG A 392 -7.96 -13.95 20.96
N ASN A 393 -8.37 -13.22 19.94
CA ASN A 393 -7.62 -12.12 19.33
C ASN A 393 -6.24 -12.50 18.74
N TRP A 394 -5.95 -13.79 18.61
CA TRP A 394 -4.73 -14.28 17.97
C TRP A 394 -5.07 -15.34 16.94
N VAL A 395 -4.64 -15.11 15.70
CA VAL A 395 -4.87 -16.02 14.56
C VAL A 395 -3.55 -16.26 13.84
N LEU A 396 -3.26 -17.54 13.60
CA LEU A 396 -2.19 -18.00 12.73
C LEU A 396 -2.78 -18.29 11.36
N ASN A 397 -2.24 -17.69 10.30
CA ASN A 397 -2.69 -17.97 8.94
C ASN A 397 -1.55 -18.49 8.08
N ALA A 398 -1.88 -19.36 7.15
CA ALA A 398 -1.03 -19.70 6.01
C ALA A 398 -1.81 -19.42 4.73
N THR A 399 -1.17 -18.69 3.80
CA THR A 399 -1.73 -18.42 2.46
C THR A 399 -0.70 -18.84 1.42
N TYR A 400 -1.15 -19.61 0.43
CA TYR A 400 -0.33 -20.01 -0.70
C TYR A 400 -0.97 -19.57 -2.00
N PHE A 401 -0.20 -18.86 -2.80
CA PHE A 401 -0.54 -18.43 -4.15
C PHE A 401 0.20 -19.31 -5.15
N LYS A 402 -0.53 -19.84 -6.12
CA LYS A 402 -0.01 -20.52 -7.30
C LYS A 402 -0.55 -19.79 -8.52
N ASN A 403 0.21 -18.85 -9.03
CA ASN A 403 -0.24 -17.94 -10.08
C ASN A 403 0.64 -18.05 -11.32
N VAL A 404 0.14 -17.47 -12.40
CA VAL A 404 0.86 -17.23 -13.65
C VAL A 404 0.75 -15.76 -13.98
N ASN A 405 1.86 -15.10 -14.27
CA ASN A 405 1.95 -13.72 -14.69
C ASN A 405 2.23 -13.59 -16.19
N ASN A 406 1.94 -12.43 -16.77
CA ASN A 406 2.06 -12.14 -18.20
C ASN A 406 1.32 -13.16 -19.04
N ARG A 407 0.06 -13.36 -18.73
CA ARG A 407 -0.79 -14.40 -19.33
C ARG A 407 -1.11 -14.11 -20.79
N GLU A 408 -1.45 -12.86 -21.13
CA GLU A 408 -1.77 -12.40 -22.48
C GLU A 408 -0.57 -11.75 -23.16
N VAL A 409 0.22 -10.95 -22.42
CA VAL A 409 1.26 -10.10 -23.01
C VAL A 409 2.57 -10.23 -22.27
N GLY A 410 3.66 -10.46 -23.01
CA GLY A 410 5.00 -10.63 -22.44
C GLY A 410 5.43 -12.08 -22.33
N THR A 411 6.43 -12.35 -21.51
CA THR A 411 6.91 -13.70 -21.24
C THR A 411 6.14 -14.29 -20.06
N ARG A 412 5.25 -15.22 -20.36
CA ARG A 412 4.49 -15.96 -19.34
C ARG A 412 5.44 -16.70 -18.40
N HIS A 413 5.21 -16.57 -17.10
CA HIS A 413 6.01 -17.23 -16.07
C HIS A 413 5.19 -17.57 -14.83
N ASP A 414 5.63 -18.59 -14.09
CA ASP A 414 5.00 -19.03 -12.85
C ASP A 414 5.42 -18.10 -11.69
N PHE A 415 4.47 -17.88 -10.79
CA PHE A 415 4.64 -17.11 -9.56
C PHE A 415 4.03 -17.88 -8.39
N ASP A 416 4.87 -18.27 -7.45
CA ASP A 416 4.50 -18.98 -6.24
C ASP A 416 4.84 -18.13 -5.01
N ARG A 417 3.88 -17.99 -4.07
CA ARG A 417 4.11 -17.27 -2.81
C ARG A 417 3.50 -18.01 -1.64
N LEU A 418 4.30 -18.27 -0.61
CA LEU A 418 3.84 -18.75 0.69
C LEU A 418 3.97 -17.63 1.72
N MET A 419 2.91 -17.40 2.47
CA MET A 419 2.87 -16.46 3.59
C MET A 419 2.43 -17.16 4.86
N LEU A 420 3.16 -16.95 5.95
CA LEU A 420 2.83 -17.41 7.29
C LEU A 420 2.65 -16.19 8.18
N ASP A 421 1.43 -15.92 8.60
CA ASP A 421 1.05 -14.73 9.37
C ASP A 421 0.74 -15.08 10.83
N PHE A 422 1.27 -14.29 11.75
CA PHE A 422 0.95 -14.29 13.18
C PHE A 422 0.23 -12.97 13.47
N ASN A 423 -1.10 -13.02 13.62
CA ASN A 423 -1.93 -11.83 13.77
C ASN A 423 -2.48 -11.71 15.18
N THR A 424 -2.27 -10.57 15.81
CA THR A 424 -2.91 -10.22 17.10
C THR A 424 -3.76 -8.96 16.94
N ARG A 425 -4.85 -8.87 17.72
CA ARG A 425 -5.76 -7.69 17.73
C ARG A 425 -6.06 -7.29 19.16
N PHE A 426 -6.24 -6.00 19.39
CA PHE A 426 -6.63 -5.43 20.68
C PHE A 426 -7.57 -4.24 20.54
#